data_a1495637e94efcb6c3d297ef0b5921cf
#
_entry.id   a1495637e94efcb6c3d297ef0b5921cf
#
_cell.length_a   1.000
_cell.length_b   1.000
_cell.length_c   1.000
_cell.angle_alpha   90.00
_cell.angle_beta   90.00
_cell.angle_gamma   90.00
#
_symmetry.space_group_name_H-M   'P 1'
#
loop_
_entity.id
_entity.type
_entity.pdbx_description
1 polymer ?
#
loop_
_entity_poly.entity_id
_entity_poly.type
_entity_poly.pdbx_seq_one_letter_code
_entity_poly.pdbx_strand_id
1 'polypeptide(L)'
;MLALKKATVFLVLLSGTLLLTACPSQTNIAKINRDPDHYRNKEVGIAGRVTDSYGVMGTGAYEIDDGTGKIWVATKQGVPSRGSRVGAKGYIHSGFSFAGRSFGTVLEETDRRSK
;
A
#
# COMPACT_ATOMS: atom_id res chain seq x y z
N MET A 1 -19.29 46.00 1.28
CA MET A 1 -18.04 45.65 1.95
C MET A 1 -18.08 44.34 2.71
N LEU A 2 -19.10 44.13 3.53
CA LEU A 2 -19.23 42.85 4.26
C LEU A 2 -19.35 41.64 3.35
N ALA A 3 -20.01 41.77 2.21
CA ALA A 3 -20.15 40.65 1.25
C ALA A 3 -18.81 40.24 0.64
N LEU A 4 -17.91 41.17 0.41
CA LEU A 4 -16.56 40.89 -0.14
C LEU A 4 -15.72 40.08 0.84
N LYS A 5 -15.78 40.40 2.14
CA LYS A 5 -15.05 39.64 3.16
C LYS A 5 -15.53 38.20 3.26
N LYS A 6 -16.84 37.98 3.17
CA LYS A 6 -17.42 36.65 3.20
C LYS A 6 -16.98 35.83 1.98
N ALA A 7 -16.93 36.42 0.80
CA ALA A 7 -16.49 35.76 -0.41
C ALA A 7 -15.01 35.33 -0.32
N THR A 8 -14.16 36.15 0.28
CA THR A 8 -12.75 35.82 0.46
C THR A 8 -12.56 34.64 1.39
N VAL A 9 -13.28 34.59 2.50
CA VAL A 9 -13.21 33.47 3.45
C VAL A 9 -13.66 32.17 2.79
N PHE A 10 -14.70 32.24 1.97
CA PHE A 10 -15.21 31.06 1.26
C PHE A 10 -14.16 30.50 0.29
N LEU A 11 -13.43 31.35 -0.42
CA LEU A 11 -12.33 30.93 -1.33
C LEU A 11 -11.22 30.20 -0.59
N VAL A 12 -10.83 30.66 0.59
CA VAL A 12 -9.80 30.02 1.41
C VAL A 12 -10.21 28.61 1.81
N LEU A 13 -11.45 28.42 2.20
CA LEU A 13 -11.98 27.11 2.56
C LEU A 13 -11.97 26.14 1.38
N LEU A 14 -12.29 26.61 0.19
CA LEU A 14 -12.25 25.80 -1.03
C LEU A 14 -10.85 25.33 -1.36
N SER A 15 -9.85 26.20 -1.19
CA SER A 15 -8.43 25.83 -1.39
C SER A 15 -7.98 24.74 -0.42
N GLY A 16 -8.40 24.80 0.83
CA GLY A 16 -8.09 23.78 1.82
C GLY A 16 -8.64 22.40 1.44
N THR A 17 -9.84 22.37 0.89
CA THR A 17 -10.46 21.12 0.42
C THR A 17 -9.67 20.50 -0.73
N LEU A 18 -9.19 21.31 -1.68
CA LEU A 18 -8.37 20.82 -2.79
C LEU A 18 -7.06 20.18 -2.31
N LEU A 19 -6.41 20.72 -1.28
CA LEU A 19 -5.20 20.16 -0.73
C LEU A 19 -5.43 18.76 -0.13
N LEU A 20 -6.58 18.51 0.47
CA LEU A 20 -6.92 17.18 1.00
C LEU A 20 -7.07 16.13 -0.10
N THR A 21 -7.53 16.51 -1.29
CA THR A 21 -7.70 15.57 -2.40
C THR A 21 -6.38 15.18 -3.07
N ALA A 22 -5.28 15.88 -2.77
CA ALA A 22 -3.95 15.57 -3.31
C ALA A 22 -3.24 14.44 -2.57
N CYS A 23 -3.78 13.92 -1.47
CA CYS A 23 -3.18 12.82 -0.73
C CYS A 23 -3.26 11.52 -1.55
N PRO A 24 -2.15 10.75 -1.66
CA PRO A 24 -2.19 9.48 -2.38
C PRO A 24 -3.13 8.51 -1.68
N SER A 25 -3.96 7.83 -2.45
CA SER A 25 -4.88 6.83 -1.94
C SER A 25 -4.20 5.47 -1.84
N GLN A 26 -4.52 4.73 -0.78
CA GLN A 26 -4.10 3.34 -0.63
C GLN A 26 -5.12 2.43 -1.31
N THR A 27 -4.64 1.31 -1.83
CA THR A 27 -5.48 0.32 -2.47
C THR A 27 -5.87 -0.75 -1.45
N ASN A 28 -7.11 -1.15 -1.52
CA ASN A 28 -7.68 -2.19 -0.68
C ASN A 28 -7.19 -3.57 -1.16
N ILE A 29 -6.65 -4.39 -0.25
CA ILE A 29 -6.07 -5.70 -0.62
C ILE A 29 -7.12 -6.63 -1.24
N ALA A 30 -8.35 -6.60 -0.75
CA ALA A 30 -9.42 -7.41 -1.32
C ALA A 30 -9.66 -7.12 -2.79
N LYS A 31 -9.54 -5.86 -3.20
CA LYS A 31 -9.69 -5.47 -4.61
C LYS A 31 -8.56 -6.03 -5.47
N ILE A 32 -7.34 -6.00 -4.96
CA ILE A 32 -6.18 -6.54 -5.67
C ILE A 32 -6.35 -8.04 -5.86
N ASN A 33 -6.73 -8.76 -4.80
CA ASN A 33 -6.90 -10.22 -4.85
C ASN A 33 -8.04 -10.65 -5.77
N ARG A 34 -9.08 -9.81 -5.87
CA ARG A 34 -10.24 -10.09 -6.72
C ARG A 34 -9.92 -9.97 -8.19
N ASP A 35 -9.08 -8.99 -8.56
CA ASP A 35 -8.73 -8.71 -9.95
C ASP A 35 -7.29 -8.19 -10.06
N PRO A 36 -6.29 -9.09 -9.89
CA PRO A 36 -4.88 -8.68 -9.94
C PRO A 36 -4.47 -8.06 -11.26
N ASP A 37 -5.06 -8.49 -12.37
CA ASP A 37 -4.71 -7.98 -13.70
C ASP A 37 -5.04 -6.51 -13.87
N HIS A 38 -6.07 -6.01 -13.18
CA HIS A 38 -6.41 -4.59 -13.21
C HIS A 38 -5.28 -3.71 -12.69
N TYR A 39 -4.47 -4.25 -11.77
CA TYR A 39 -3.38 -3.50 -11.12
C TYR A 39 -2.01 -3.77 -11.74
N ARG A 40 -1.95 -4.62 -12.75
CA ARG A 40 -0.69 -4.94 -13.44
C ARG A 40 -0.12 -3.67 -14.09
N ASN A 41 1.21 -3.50 -14.01
CA ASN A 41 1.93 -2.34 -14.54
C ASN A 41 1.57 -1.00 -13.87
N LYS A 42 0.93 -1.04 -12.72
CA LYS A 42 0.64 0.14 -11.91
C LYS A 42 1.29 -0.02 -10.56
N GLU A 43 1.91 1.04 -10.06
CA GLU A 43 2.39 1.03 -8.69
C GLU A 43 1.21 1.19 -7.75
N VAL A 44 1.05 0.28 -6.80
CA VAL A 44 -0.02 0.33 -5.81
C VAL A 44 0.56 0.48 -4.42
N GLY A 45 -0.19 1.11 -3.54
CA GLY A 45 0.15 1.24 -2.14
C GLY A 45 -0.84 0.48 -1.27
N ILE A 46 -0.33 -0.30 -0.33
CA ILE A 46 -1.14 -1.00 0.65
C ILE A 46 -0.61 -0.70 2.05
N ALA A 47 -1.45 -0.83 3.06
CA ALA A 47 -1.03 -0.63 4.44
C ALA A 47 -1.81 -1.55 5.36
N GLY A 48 -1.13 -2.08 6.36
CA GLY A 48 -1.78 -2.95 7.32
C GLY A 48 -0.79 -3.53 8.31
N ARG A 49 -1.20 -4.62 8.92
CA ARG A 49 -0.41 -5.32 9.94
C ARG A 49 0.28 -6.52 9.32
N VAL A 50 1.55 -6.71 9.66
CA VAL A 50 2.31 -7.88 9.23
C VAL A 50 1.85 -9.09 10.04
N THR A 51 1.34 -10.11 9.35
CA THR A 51 0.83 -11.32 9.97
C THR A 51 1.81 -12.48 9.87
N ASP A 52 2.72 -12.44 8.90
CA ASP A 52 3.76 -13.44 8.73
C ASP A 52 4.97 -12.85 8.03
N SER A 53 6.15 -13.40 8.31
CA SER A 53 7.41 -12.94 7.73
C SER A 53 8.29 -14.12 7.45
N TYR A 54 8.93 -14.13 6.28
CA TYR A 54 9.74 -15.22 5.79
C TYR A 54 10.91 -14.62 5.01
N GLY A 55 12.09 -14.60 5.62
CA GLY A 55 13.21 -13.92 5.02
C GLY A 55 14.55 -14.60 5.26
N VAL A 56 15.46 -14.43 4.31
CA VAL A 56 16.84 -14.91 4.36
C VAL A 56 17.73 -13.84 3.75
N MET A 57 18.72 -13.36 4.51
CA MET A 57 19.76 -12.44 4.04
C MET A 57 19.21 -11.18 3.34
N GLY A 58 18.21 -10.55 3.93
CA GLY A 58 17.64 -9.30 3.42
C GLY A 58 16.61 -9.47 2.32
N THR A 59 16.44 -10.67 1.79
CA THR A 59 15.43 -10.99 0.78
C THR A 59 14.36 -11.85 1.40
N GLY A 60 13.12 -11.69 1.00
CA GLY A 60 12.06 -12.54 1.52
C GLY A 60 10.69 -12.08 1.13
N ALA A 61 9.70 -12.53 1.92
CA ALA A 61 8.31 -12.18 1.75
C ALA A 61 7.68 -11.97 3.11
N TYR A 62 6.73 -11.05 3.20
CA TYR A 62 5.92 -10.86 4.39
C TYR A 62 4.48 -10.64 4.00
N GLU A 63 3.58 -11.07 4.86
CA GLU A 63 2.14 -10.99 4.61
C GLU A 63 1.56 -9.79 5.34
N ILE A 64 0.75 -9.00 4.64
CA ILE A 64 0.04 -7.86 5.20
C ILE A 64 -1.45 -8.15 5.19
N ASP A 65 -2.11 -7.84 6.30
CA ASP A 65 -3.56 -7.86 6.47
C ASP A 65 -4.03 -6.43 6.71
N ASP A 66 -4.88 -5.90 5.83
CA ASP A 66 -5.43 -4.55 5.96
C ASP A 66 -6.88 -4.55 6.49
N GLY A 67 -7.36 -5.70 6.95
CA GLY A 67 -8.75 -5.87 7.38
C GLY A 67 -9.71 -6.26 6.26
N THR A 68 -9.33 -6.07 5.01
CA THR A 68 -10.15 -6.46 3.85
C THR A 68 -9.67 -7.76 3.22
N GLY A 69 -8.40 -8.08 3.39
CA GLY A 69 -7.78 -9.26 2.83
C GLY A 69 -6.31 -9.31 3.19
N LYS A 70 -5.61 -10.32 2.71
CA LYS A 70 -4.19 -10.54 2.93
C LYS A 70 -3.48 -10.68 1.61
N ILE A 71 -2.24 -10.17 1.55
CA ILE A 71 -1.37 -10.34 0.38
C ILE A 71 0.08 -10.49 0.85
N TRP A 72 0.85 -11.30 0.14
CA TRP A 72 2.28 -11.40 0.36
C TRP A 72 3.01 -10.30 -0.38
N VAL A 73 4.05 -9.78 0.25
CA VAL A 73 4.91 -8.73 -0.31
C VAL A 73 6.30 -9.31 -0.46
N ALA A 74 6.81 -9.34 -1.68
CA ALA A 74 8.19 -9.75 -1.96
C ALA A 74 9.11 -8.55 -1.75
N THR A 75 10.18 -8.72 -1.00
CA THR A 75 11.08 -7.62 -0.65
C THR A 75 12.54 -8.01 -0.77
N LYS A 76 13.37 -7.01 -1.07
CA LYS A 76 14.83 -7.10 -1.01
C LYS A 76 15.41 -6.19 0.08
N GLN A 77 14.56 -5.63 0.91
CA GLN A 77 14.94 -4.67 1.95
C GLN A 77 14.82 -5.24 3.36
N GLY A 78 14.77 -6.57 3.49
CA GLY A 78 14.52 -7.22 4.76
C GLY A 78 13.04 -7.30 5.09
N VAL A 79 12.67 -8.26 5.92
CA VAL A 79 11.27 -8.45 6.31
C VAL A 79 10.99 -7.76 7.64
N PRO A 80 9.83 -7.09 7.77
CA PRO A 80 9.43 -6.51 9.05
C PRO A 80 8.97 -7.59 10.03
N SER A 81 8.96 -7.27 11.30
CA SER A 81 8.50 -8.19 12.34
C SER A 81 6.99 -8.38 12.28
N ARG A 82 6.54 -9.57 12.66
CA ARG A 82 5.12 -9.85 12.84
C ARG A 82 4.52 -8.86 13.83
N GLY A 83 3.32 -8.39 13.56
CA GLY A 83 2.62 -7.42 14.38
C GLY A 83 2.92 -5.98 14.03
N SER A 84 3.96 -5.71 13.24
CA SER A 84 4.29 -4.36 12.81
C SER A 84 3.22 -3.81 11.89
N ARG A 85 3.03 -2.49 11.93
CA ARG A 85 2.22 -1.79 10.94
C ARG A 85 3.13 -1.19 9.90
N VAL A 86 2.83 -1.45 8.64
CA VAL A 86 3.65 -0.98 7.52
C VAL A 86 2.76 -0.47 6.38
N GLY A 87 3.32 0.44 5.60
CA GLY A 87 2.80 0.79 4.30
C GLY A 87 3.83 0.36 3.26
N ALA A 88 3.40 -0.38 2.25
CA ALA A 88 4.27 -0.86 1.18
C ALA A 88 3.74 -0.40 -0.17
N LYS A 89 4.66 -0.03 -1.04
CA LYS A 89 4.37 0.30 -2.45
C LYS A 89 5.08 -0.68 -3.35
N GLY A 90 4.48 -0.99 -4.47
CA GLY A 90 5.10 -1.86 -5.44
C GLY A 90 4.18 -2.26 -6.56
N TYR A 91 4.60 -3.28 -7.29
CA TYR A 91 3.87 -3.77 -8.47
C TYR A 91 3.35 -5.17 -8.22
N ILE A 92 2.20 -5.47 -8.80
CA ILE A 92 1.57 -6.78 -8.64
C ILE A 92 2.18 -7.77 -9.62
N HIS A 93 2.60 -8.92 -9.11
CA HIS A 93 3.15 -10.03 -9.89
C HIS A 93 2.47 -11.33 -9.51
N SER A 94 2.34 -12.23 -10.46
CA SER A 94 1.81 -13.57 -10.24
C SER A 94 2.92 -14.61 -10.33
N GLY A 95 2.78 -15.71 -9.61
CA GLY A 95 3.70 -16.82 -9.70
C GLY A 95 5.03 -16.65 -8.97
N PHE A 96 5.07 -15.79 -7.95
CA PHE A 96 6.28 -15.57 -7.16
C PHE A 96 6.61 -16.80 -6.31
N SER A 97 7.89 -17.22 -6.35
CA SER A 97 8.42 -18.31 -5.52
C SER A 97 9.68 -17.85 -4.80
N PHE A 98 9.83 -18.28 -3.54
CA PHE A 98 11.00 -17.96 -2.72
C PHE A 98 11.27 -19.11 -1.75
N ALA A 99 12.53 -19.56 -1.68
CA ALA A 99 12.97 -20.63 -0.78
C ALA A 99 12.15 -21.92 -0.93
N GLY A 100 11.79 -22.28 -2.18
CA GLY A 100 11.03 -23.48 -2.48
C GLY A 100 9.53 -23.38 -2.22
N ARG A 101 9.05 -22.21 -1.81
CA ARG A 101 7.64 -21.98 -1.54
C ARG A 101 7.03 -21.03 -2.57
N SER A 102 5.83 -21.35 -3.05
CA SER A 102 5.05 -20.49 -3.93
C SER A 102 4.13 -19.59 -3.12
N PHE A 103 4.12 -18.30 -3.45
CA PHE A 103 3.29 -17.30 -2.77
C PHE A 103 2.13 -16.80 -3.65
N GLY A 104 2.06 -17.26 -4.90
CA GLY A 104 1.00 -16.85 -5.82
C GLY A 104 1.08 -15.40 -6.24
N THR A 105 -0.01 -14.66 -6.09
CA THR A 105 -0.02 -13.22 -6.37
C THR A 105 0.63 -12.45 -5.24
N VAL A 106 1.62 -11.62 -5.58
CA VAL A 106 2.35 -10.83 -4.59
C VAL A 106 2.47 -9.38 -5.06
N LEU A 107 2.73 -8.50 -4.10
CA LEU A 107 3.21 -7.15 -4.38
C LEU A 107 4.72 -7.18 -4.29
N GLU A 108 5.41 -6.85 -5.39
CA GLU A 108 6.86 -6.71 -5.38
C GLU A 108 7.20 -5.30 -4.90
N GLU A 109 7.82 -5.22 -3.73
CA GLU A 109 8.03 -3.97 -3.02
C GLU A 109 9.05 -3.07 -3.70
N THR A 110 8.69 -1.80 -3.90
CA THR A 110 9.61 -0.75 -4.34
C THR A 110 9.96 0.20 -3.19
N ASP A 111 9.06 0.37 -2.24
CA ASP A 111 9.27 1.22 -1.07
C ASP A 111 8.40 0.76 0.10
N ARG A 112 8.84 1.06 1.31
CA ARG A 112 8.13 0.67 2.53
C ARG A 112 8.31 1.73 3.61
N ARG A 113 7.24 1.96 4.39
CA ARG A 113 7.27 2.85 5.55
C ARG A 113 6.65 2.17 6.75
N SER A 114 7.20 2.45 7.92
CA SER A 114 6.56 2.09 9.18
C SER A 114 5.35 2.98 9.42
N LYS A 115 4.32 2.41 9.98
CA LYS A 115 3.07 3.12 10.28
C LYS A 115 2.86 3.25 11.79
#